data_e63d650287e47298b4b4ce3a76af3738
#
_entry.id   e63d650287e47298b4b4ce3a76af3738
#
_cell.length_a   1.000
_cell.length_b   1.000
_cell.length_c   1.000
_cell.angle_alpha   90.00
_cell.angle_beta   90.00
_cell.angle_gamma   90.00
#
_symmetry.space_group_name_H-M   'P 1'
#
loop_
_entity.id
_entity.type
_entity.pdbx_description
1 polymer ?
#
loop_
_entity_poly.entity_id
_entity_poly.type
_entity_poly.pdbx_seq_one_letter_code
_entity_poly.pdbx_strand_id
1 'polypeptide(L)'
;MIKLSIEEKMFPDRVIISDFNISIQKNEFVVITGASGAGKSTLLNIIGLIDTSYHGRYILDGVDVSGIDYKRQLYLRGSYFGYIFQDSLINEKQTILRNLLSVIELKKQKEYHCVILNELEKTGLHGISPETSAALLSGGEKQRVALARALLRKPKILLADEPTASLDNDNKIKIMDILLDYHSHGGTVIMVTHDTNLITNDMRIISF
;
A
#
# COMPACT_ATOMS: atom_id res chain seq x y z
N MET A 1 -3.33 -4.64 16.33
CA MET A 1 -2.25 -4.01 15.55
C MET A 1 -2.50 -2.53 15.34
N ILE A 2 -3.62 -2.14 14.75
CA ILE A 2 -4.04 -0.74 14.57
C ILE A 2 -5.29 -0.48 15.41
N LYS A 3 -5.32 0.65 16.13
CA LYS A 3 -6.54 1.24 16.69
C LYS A 3 -6.51 2.72 16.35
N LEU A 4 -7.42 3.17 15.50
CA LEU A 4 -7.51 4.55 15.02
C LEU A 4 -8.91 5.08 15.31
N SER A 5 -8.95 6.20 16.02
CA SER A 5 -10.15 7.00 16.27
C SER A 5 -9.93 8.36 15.63
N ILE A 6 -10.76 8.75 14.70
CA ILE A 6 -10.77 10.06 14.05
C ILE A 6 -12.02 10.78 14.52
N GLU A 7 -11.86 11.82 15.31
CA GLU A 7 -12.93 12.72 15.70
C GLU A 7 -13.32 13.59 14.51
N GLU A 8 -12.31 14.18 13.86
CA GLU A 8 -12.51 15.01 12.70
C GLU A 8 -11.27 15.06 11.79
N LYS A 9 -11.50 14.98 10.48
CA LYS A 9 -10.55 15.31 9.43
C LYS A 9 -11.16 16.30 8.47
N MET A 10 -10.54 17.47 8.36
CA MET A 10 -10.98 18.55 7.47
C MET A 10 -9.97 18.79 6.34
N PHE A 11 -10.46 19.19 5.19
CA PHE A 11 -9.77 20.05 4.24
C PHE A 11 -10.33 21.48 4.37
N PRO A 12 -9.71 22.53 3.81
CA PRO A 12 -10.03 23.92 4.16
C PRO A 12 -11.51 24.27 4.27
N ASP A 13 -12.36 23.68 3.42
CA ASP A 13 -13.79 24.05 3.35
C ASP A 13 -14.73 22.84 3.53
N ARG A 14 -14.19 21.66 3.94
CA ARG A 14 -15.01 20.45 4.01
C ARG A 14 -14.51 19.47 5.07
N VAL A 15 -15.41 18.97 5.90
CA VAL A 15 -15.19 17.78 6.72
C VAL A 15 -15.21 16.55 5.81
N ILE A 16 -14.17 15.74 5.89
CA ILE A 16 -14.02 14.52 5.07
C ILE A 16 -14.33 13.28 5.89
N ILE A 17 -13.88 13.25 7.16
CA ILE A 17 -14.12 12.14 8.07
C ILE A 17 -14.57 12.75 9.40
N SER A 18 -15.64 12.22 9.99
CA SER A 18 -16.09 12.54 11.34
C SER A 18 -16.48 11.30 12.10
N ASP A 19 -16.18 11.26 13.39
CA ASP A 19 -16.57 10.20 14.34
C ASP A 19 -16.31 8.78 13.84
N PHE A 20 -15.15 8.55 13.22
CA PHE A 20 -14.77 7.27 12.63
C PHE A 20 -13.81 6.48 13.53
N ASN A 21 -14.17 5.22 13.80
CA ASN A 21 -13.35 4.33 14.60
C ASN A 21 -13.06 3.02 13.85
N ILE A 22 -11.80 2.61 13.85
CA ILE A 22 -11.37 1.36 13.24
C ILE A 22 -10.35 0.64 14.11
N SER A 23 -10.49 -0.69 14.20
CA SER A 23 -9.50 -1.57 14.81
C SER A 23 -9.15 -2.67 13.83
N ILE A 24 -7.86 -2.86 13.55
CA ILE A 24 -7.34 -3.88 12.64
C ILE A 24 -6.33 -4.74 13.40
N GLN A 25 -6.52 -6.06 13.33
CA GLN A 25 -5.62 -7.03 13.94
C GLN A 25 -4.45 -7.37 13.02
N LYS A 26 -3.46 -8.07 13.53
CA LYS A 26 -2.40 -8.67 12.70
C LYS A 26 -3.02 -9.76 11.82
N ASN A 27 -2.49 -9.91 10.63
CA ASN A 27 -2.91 -10.92 9.66
C ASN A 27 -4.39 -10.80 9.26
N GLU A 28 -4.97 -9.60 9.29
CA GLU A 28 -6.26 -9.35 8.66
C GLU A 28 -6.08 -8.88 7.21
N PHE A 29 -6.98 -9.30 6.35
CA PHE A 29 -7.23 -8.67 5.06
C PHE A 29 -8.49 -7.81 5.18
N VAL A 30 -8.30 -6.51 5.20
CA VAL A 30 -9.39 -5.53 5.36
C VAL A 30 -9.64 -4.84 4.03
N VAL A 31 -10.90 -4.79 3.62
CA VAL A 31 -11.34 -4.06 2.43
C VAL A 31 -12.23 -2.90 2.84
N ILE A 32 -11.84 -1.70 2.48
CA ILE A 32 -12.61 -0.47 2.73
C ILE A 32 -13.36 -0.14 1.44
N THR A 33 -14.68 -0.17 1.53
CA THR A 33 -15.59 0.16 0.43
C THR A 33 -16.35 1.46 0.73
N GLY A 34 -16.98 2.05 -0.26
CA GLY A 34 -17.78 3.27 -0.08
C GLY A 34 -17.84 4.12 -1.34
N ALA A 35 -18.65 5.18 -1.32
CA ALA A 35 -18.82 6.08 -2.45
C ALA A 35 -17.51 6.74 -2.90
N SER A 36 -17.41 7.10 -4.18
CA SER A 36 -16.29 7.90 -4.66
C SER A 36 -16.28 9.25 -3.94
N GLY A 37 -15.08 9.71 -3.54
CA GLY A 37 -14.92 10.96 -2.80
C GLY A 37 -15.32 10.92 -1.32
N ALA A 38 -15.68 9.76 -0.77
CA ALA A 38 -16.04 9.61 0.64
C ALA A 38 -14.87 9.81 1.62
N GLY A 39 -13.62 9.82 1.16
CA GLY A 39 -12.45 9.98 2.03
C GLY A 39 -11.64 8.70 2.26
N LYS A 40 -11.92 7.60 1.53
CA LYS A 40 -11.23 6.31 1.70
C LYS A 40 -9.71 6.40 1.54
N SER A 41 -9.22 7.07 0.49
CA SER A 41 -7.79 7.32 0.27
C SER A 41 -7.19 8.21 1.37
N THR A 42 -7.97 9.17 1.89
CA THR A 42 -7.57 9.99 3.03
C THR A 42 -7.40 9.13 4.28
N LEU A 43 -8.34 8.22 4.56
CA LEU A 43 -8.24 7.26 5.65
C LEU A 43 -7.01 6.38 5.50
N LEU A 44 -6.75 5.85 4.31
CA LEU A 44 -5.58 5.03 4.02
C LEU A 44 -4.28 5.81 4.24
N ASN A 45 -4.25 7.09 3.85
CA ASN A 45 -3.10 7.98 4.08
C ASN A 45 -2.89 8.27 5.57
N ILE A 46 -3.95 8.39 6.36
CA ILE A 46 -3.84 8.54 7.82
C ILE A 46 -3.28 7.24 8.43
N ILE A 47 -3.82 6.09 8.06
CA ILE A 47 -3.33 4.79 8.53
C ILE A 47 -1.84 4.63 8.20
N GLY A 48 -1.43 5.00 6.99
CA GLY A 48 -0.04 4.91 6.51
C GLY A 48 0.90 6.00 7.03
N LEU A 49 0.42 6.88 7.92
CA LEU A 49 1.19 8.01 8.46
C LEU A 49 1.69 8.98 7.36
N ILE A 50 0.99 9.06 6.23
CA ILE A 50 1.24 10.04 5.16
C ILE A 50 0.56 11.35 5.51
N ASP A 51 -0.69 11.28 5.97
CA ASP A 51 -1.46 12.42 6.48
C ASP A 51 -1.59 12.29 8.01
N THR A 52 -1.10 13.28 8.73
CA THR A 52 -1.18 13.34 10.20
C THR A 52 -1.98 14.53 10.68
N SER A 53 -2.59 15.29 9.76
CA SER A 53 -3.39 16.46 10.05
C SER A 53 -4.85 16.09 10.28
N TYR A 54 -5.18 15.53 11.43
CA TYR A 54 -6.54 15.19 11.86
C TYR A 54 -6.64 15.31 13.38
N HIS A 55 -7.84 15.40 13.91
CA HIS A 55 -8.15 15.29 15.34
C HIS A 55 -8.52 13.86 15.68
N GLY A 56 -7.89 13.28 16.71
CA GLY A 56 -8.15 11.91 17.11
C GLY A 56 -6.93 11.21 17.68
N ARG A 57 -7.02 9.89 17.79
CA ARG A 57 -5.98 9.06 18.39
C ARG A 57 -5.61 7.87 17.52
N TYR A 58 -4.33 7.61 17.38
CA TYR A 58 -3.82 6.48 16.61
C TYR A 58 -2.83 5.65 17.45
N ILE A 59 -3.16 4.37 17.66
CA ILE A 59 -2.30 3.40 18.34
C ILE A 59 -1.84 2.36 17.32
N LEU A 60 -0.53 2.24 17.10
CA LEU A 60 0.12 1.27 16.23
C LEU A 60 0.97 0.32 17.07
N ASP A 61 0.66 -0.98 17.06
CA ASP A 61 1.32 -2.02 17.88
C ASP A 61 1.42 -1.66 19.36
N GLY A 62 0.36 -1.06 19.93
CA GLY A 62 0.29 -0.67 21.32
C GLY A 62 0.98 0.68 21.65
N VAL A 63 1.61 1.30 20.69
CA VAL A 63 2.27 2.61 20.85
C VAL A 63 1.38 3.71 20.29
N ASP A 64 1.15 4.77 21.08
CA ASP A 64 0.44 5.95 20.60
C ASP A 64 1.35 6.72 19.62
N VAL A 65 0.85 6.85 18.39
CA VAL A 65 1.56 7.54 17.30
C VAL A 65 0.86 8.84 16.88
N SER A 66 -0.10 9.30 17.69
CA SER A 66 -0.72 10.60 17.50
C SER A 66 0.30 11.71 17.79
N GLY A 67 0.46 12.65 16.88
CA GLY A 67 1.34 13.82 17.09
C GLY A 67 2.84 13.51 17.19
N ILE A 68 3.30 12.35 16.70
CA ILE A 68 4.73 12.04 16.64
C ILE A 68 5.48 12.99 15.71
N ASP A 69 6.76 13.23 16.00
CA ASP A 69 7.61 14.05 15.16
C ASP A 69 7.85 13.43 13.77
N TYR A 70 8.23 14.27 12.81
CA TYR A 70 8.44 13.87 11.42
C TYR A 70 9.50 12.76 11.25
N LYS A 71 10.55 12.75 12.07
CA LYS A 71 11.62 11.73 12.02
C LYS A 71 11.08 10.36 12.42
N ARG A 72 10.31 10.31 13.51
CA ARG A 72 9.65 9.08 13.96
C ARG A 72 8.62 8.58 12.96
N GLN A 73 7.85 9.51 12.37
CA GLN A 73 6.89 9.22 11.32
C GLN A 73 7.56 8.57 10.09
N LEU A 74 8.66 9.14 9.60
CA LEU A 74 9.44 8.57 8.49
C LEU A 74 9.96 7.17 8.80
N TYR A 75 10.48 6.97 10.02
CA TYR A 75 10.94 5.66 10.46
C TYR A 75 9.82 4.63 10.45
N LEU A 76 8.65 4.95 11.02
CA LEU A 76 7.50 4.05 11.07
C LEU A 76 6.96 3.76 9.67
N ARG A 77 6.82 4.77 8.81
CA ARG A 77 6.42 4.54 7.41
C ARG A 77 7.34 3.54 6.73
N GLY A 78 8.64 3.72 6.91
CA GLY A 78 9.61 2.85 6.27
C GLY A 78 9.72 1.44 6.84
N SER A 79 9.34 1.23 8.10
CA SER A 79 9.48 -0.07 8.80
C SER A 79 8.19 -0.87 8.89
N TYR A 80 7.03 -0.20 8.81
CA TYR A 80 5.73 -0.86 8.96
C TYR A 80 4.97 -1.02 7.66
N PHE A 81 5.05 -0.02 6.76
CA PHE A 81 4.12 0.10 5.63
C PHE A 81 4.79 -0.11 4.28
N GLY A 82 4.15 -0.91 3.44
CA GLY A 82 4.27 -0.87 1.98
C GLY A 82 3.04 -0.16 1.43
N TYR A 83 3.22 0.64 0.39
CA TYR A 83 2.11 1.40 -0.19
C TYR A 83 2.01 1.17 -1.69
N ILE A 84 0.81 0.84 -2.14
CA ILE A 84 0.43 0.72 -3.55
C ILE A 84 -0.63 1.78 -3.81
N PHE A 85 -0.31 2.71 -4.68
CA PHE A 85 -1.23 3.77 -5.09
C PHE A 85 -2.03 3.34 -6.32
N GLN A 86 -3.15 3.99 -6.54
CA GLN A 86 -3.96 3.82 -7.74
C GLN A 86 -3.12 4.04 -9.01
N ASP A 87 -2.35 5.13 -9.04
CA ASP A 87 -1.29 5.30 -10.03
C ASP A 87 -0.04 4.59 -9.52
N SER A 88 0.60 3.79 -10.36
CA SER A 88 1.77 2.99 -9.98
C SER A 88 2.95 3.82 -9.43
N LEU A 89 2.98 5.13 -9.71
CA LEU A 89 4.06 6.05 -9.36
C LEU A 89 5.43 5.51 -9.80
N ILE A 90 5.47 4.88 -10.95
CA ILE A 90 6.71 4.40 -11.59
C ILE A 90 7.30 5.52 -12.42
N ASN A 91 8.59 5.80 -12.20
CA ASN A 91 9.32 6.76 -13.01
C ASN A 91 9.70 6.12 -14.35
N GLU A 92 8.96 6.47 -15.40
CA GLU A 92 9.14 5.93 -16.75
C GLU A 92 10.49 6.31 -17.39
N LYS A 93 11.13 7.38 -16.92
CA LYS A 93 12.49 7.80 -17.39
C LYS A 93 13.61 6.95 -16.78
N GLN A 94 13.29 5.99 -15.94
CA GLN A 94 14.23 5.12 -15.25
C GLN A 94 14.00 3.65 -15.62
N THR A 95 15.00 2.81 -15.33
CA THR A 95 14.84 1.35 -15.45
C THR A 95 13.96 0.79 -14.30
N ILE A 96 13.48 -0.44 -14.45
CA ILE A 96 12.81 -1.18 -13.40
C ILE A 96 13.70 -1.22 -12.14
N LEU A 97 14.98 -1.58 -12.31
CA LEU A 97 15.95 -1.62 -11.23
C LEU A 97 16.01 -0.31 -10.43
N ARG A 98 16.11 0.81 -11.13
CA ARG A 98 16.16 2.13 -10.48
C ARG A 98 14.89 2.47 -9.72
N ASN A 99 13.74 2.10 -10.26
CA ASN A 99 12.45 2.26 -9.57
C ASN A 99 12.38 1.42 -8.28
N LEU A 100 12.87 0.20 -8.32
CA LEU A 100 12.90 -0.70 -7.16
C LEU A 100 13.93 -0.25 -6.11
N LEU A 101 15.12 0.16 -6.52
CA LEU A 101 16.17 0.66 -5.64
C LEU A 101 15.81 1.99 -4.95
N SER A 102 14.82 2.73 -5.46
CA SER A 102 14.42 4.03 -4.90
C SER A 102 13.96 3.96 -3.43
N VAL A 103 13.50 2.81 -2.97
CA VAL A 103 13.07 2.60 -1.58
C VAL A 103 14.15 1.97 -0.69
N ILE A 104 15.33 1.69 -1.24
CA ILE A 104 16.45 1.06 -0.54
C ILE A 104 17.55 2.09 -0.26
N GLU A 105 18.04 2.09 0.97
CA GLU A 105 19.19 2.94 1.36
C GLU A 105 20.38 2.72 0.43
N LEU A 106 21.01 3.79 -0.04
CA LEU A 106 22.13 3.75 -1.01
C LEU A 106 23.23 2.76 -0.62
N LYS A 107 23.56 2.70 0.67
CA LYS A 107 24.60 1.80 1.20
C LYS A 107 24.27 0.32 1.05
N LYS A 108 22.97 -0.03 0.99
CA LYS A 108 22.47 -1.41 0.93
C LYS A 108 22.10 -1.85 -0.50
N GLN A 109 22.04 -0.94 -1.47
CA GLN A 109 21.52 -1.24 -2.81
C GLN A 109 22.26 -2.38 -3.52
N LYS A 110 23.58 -2.52 -3.30
CA LYS A 110 24.37 -3.61 -3.91
C LYS A 110 23.93 -5.01 -3.45
N GLU A 111 23.47 -5.12 -2.22
CA GLU A 111 23.04 -6.39 -1.62
C GLU A 111 21.64 -6.80 -2.09
N TYR A 112 20.87 -5.87 -2.64
CA TYR A 112 19.47 -6.08 -3.01
C TYR A 112 19.29 -6.67 -4.42
N HIS A 113 20.33 -6.86 -5.21
CA HIS A 113 20.18 -7.31 -6.59
C HIS A 113 19.46 -8.68 -6.69
N CYS A 114 19.90 -9.68 -5.92
CA CYS A 114 19.24 -10.98 -5.88
C CYS A 114 17.82 -10.91 -5.30
N VAL A 115 17.61 -10.05 -4.28
CA VAL A 115 16.29 -9.84 -3.68
C VAL A 115 15.34 -9.24 -4.70
N ILE A 116 15.79 -8.28 -5.50
CA ILE A 116 15.00 -7.64 -6.56
C ILE A 116 14.56 -8.66 -7.61
N LEU A 117 15.47 -9.52 -8.07
CA LEU A 117 15.14 -10.56 -9.05
C LEU A 117 14.03 -11.49 -8.50
N ASN A 118 14.17 -11.94 -7.26
CA ASN A 118 13.18 -12.78 -6.62
C ASN A 118 11.82 -12.08 -6.44
N GLU A 119 11.80 -10.79 -6.08
CA GLU A 119 10.54 -10.04 -5.96
C GLU A 119 9.88 -9.79 -7.34
N LEU A 120 10.67 -9.59 -8.40
CA LEU A 120 10.13 -9.52 -9.76
C LEU A 120 9.50 -10.84 -10.20
N GLU A 121 10.12 -11.97 -9.88
CA GLU A 121 9.54 -13.28 -10.14
C GLU A 121 8.22 -13.49 -9.40
N LYS A 122 8.18 -13.21 -8.09
CA LYS A 122 6.97 -13.31 -7.26
C LYS A 122 5.83 -12.42 -7.76
N THR A 123 6.15 -11.28 -8.35
CA THR A 123 5.15 -10.38 -8.90
C THR A 123 4.80 -10.66 -10.37
N GLY A 124 5.20 -11.83 -10.89
CA GLY A 124 4.83 -12.28 -12.23
C GLY A 124 5.51 -11.50 -13.36
N LEU A 125 6.69 -10.93 -13.10
CA LEU A 125 7.49 -10.22 -14.09
C LEU A 125 8.63 -11.09 -14.62
N HIS A 126 8.33 -12.37 -14.85
CA HIS A 126 9.28 -13.34 -15.36
C HIS A 126 9.84 -12.92 -16.72
N GLY A 127 11.15 -13.05 -16.89
CA GLY A 127 11.82 -12.81 -18.16
C GLY A 127 11.99 -11.33 -18.54
N ILE A 128 11.52 -10.40 -17.71
CA ILE A 128 11.76 -8.97 -17.92
C ILE A 128 13.06 -8.59 -17.22
N SER A 129 14.03 -8.08 -17.98
CA SER A 129 15.29 -7.61 -17.39
C SER A 129 15.04 -6.42 -16.45
N PRO A 130 15.66 -6.38 -15.26
CA PRO A 130 15.62 -5.20 -14.38
C PRO A 130 16.15 -3.92 -15.02
N GLU A 131 17.00 -4.04 -16.05
CA GLU A 131 17.54 -2.90 -16.80
C GLU A 131 16.59 -2.39 -17.89
N THR A 132 15.44 -3.05 -18.08
CA THR A 132 14.41 -2.57 -19.02
C THR A 132 13.90 -1.20 -18.59
N SER A 133 13.75 -0.29 -19.53
CA SER A 133 13.11 1.01 -19.30
C SER A 133 11.66 0.83 -18.86
N ALA A 134 11.27 1.47 -17.77
CA ALA A 134 9.90 1.39 -17.29
C ALA A 134 8.86 2.01 -18.23
N ALA A 135 9.29 2.83 -19.19
CA ALA A 135 8.42 3.35 -20.25
C ALA A 135 7.87 2.25 -21.18
N LEU A 136 8.57 1.12 -21.30
CA LEU A 136 8.17 0.01 -22.16
C LEU A 136 7.13 -0.93 -21.53
N LEU A 137 6.86 -0.75 -20.23
CA LEU A 137 5.94 -1.59 -19.50
C LEU A 137 4.49 -1.20 -19.77
N SER A 138 3.62 -2.20 -19.86
CA SER A 138 2.16 -2.03 -19.80
C SER A 138 1.71 -1.48 -18.43
N GLY A 139 0.47 -0.98 -18.34
CA GLY A 139 -0.08 -0.51 -17.07
C GLY A 139 -0.08 -1.58 -15.97
N GLY A 140 -0.46 -2.80 -16.31
CA GLY A 140 -0.44 -3.93 -15.39
C GLY A 140 0.98 -4.31 -14.92
N GLU A 141 1.97 -4.26 -15.81
CA GLU A 141 3.37 -4.50 -15.44
C GLU A 141 3.91 -3.39 -14.54
N LYS A 142 3.59 -2.12 -14.83
CA LYS A 142 3.95 -0.98 -13.95
C LYS A 142 3.36 -1.17 -12.55
N GLN A 143 2.11 -1.61 -12.47
CA GLN A 143 1.47 -1.86 -11.18
C GLN A 143 2.14 -3.01 -10.42
N ARG A 144 2.54 -4.09 -11.11
CA ARG A 144 3.31 -5.19 -10.49
C ARG A 144 4.72 -4.76 -10.07
N VAL A 145 5.39 -3.88 -10.81
CA VAL A 145 6.67 -3.25 -10.36
C VAL A 145 6.44 -2.40 -9.11
N ALA A 146 5.34 -1.64 -9.03
CA ALA A 146 5.00 -0.87 -7.84
C ALA A 146 4.75 -1.79 -6.62
N LEU A 147 4.09 -2.93 -6.84
CA LEU A 147 3.87 -3.95 -5.81
C LEU A 147 5.19 -4.60 -5.36
N ALA A 148 6.06 -5.00 -6.30
CA ALA A 148 7.40 -5.48 -5.98
C ALA A 148 8.18 -4.45 -5.14
N ARG A 149 8.14 -3.17 -5.53
CA ARG A 149 8.76 -2.06 -4.78
C ARG A 149 8.24 -1.95 -3.35
N ALA A 150 6.92 -2.10 -3.15
CA ALA A 150 6.31 -2.05 -1.83
C ALA A 150 6.75 -3.24 -0.95
N LEU A 151 6.90 -4.44 -1.53
CA LEU A 151 7.27 -5.68 -0.83
C LEU A 151 8.76 -5.78 -0.50
N LEU A 152 9.65 -5.12 -1.26
CA LEU A 152 11.11 -5.17 -1.05
C LEU A 152 11.56 -4.87 0.38
N ARG A 153 10.83 -4.03 1.10
CA ARG A 153 11.15 -3.66 2.49
C ARG A 153 10.52 -4.60 3.51
N LYS A 154 9.85 -5.66 3.08
CA LYS A 154 9.14 -6.62 3.94
C LYS A 154 8.23 -5.90 4.95
N PRO A 155 7.29 -5.09 4.48
CA PRO A 155 6.40 -4.34 5.37
C PRO A 155 5.58 -5.29 6.24
N LYS A 156 5.08 -4.81 7.37
CA LYS A 156 4.11 -5.55 8.20
C LYS A 156 2.67 -5.35 7.72
N ILE A 157 2.43 -4.22 7.08
CA ILE A 157 1.12 -3.79 6.59
C ILE A 157 1.28 -3.32 5.15
N LEU A 158 0.49 -3.86 4.26
CA LEU A 158 0.39 -3.43 2.87
C LEU A 158 -0.87 -2.60 2.70
N LEU A 159 -0.70 -1.36 2.30
CA LEU A 159 -1.78 -0.41 2.01
C LEU A 159 -1.97 -0.33 0.51
N ALA A 160 -3.16 -0.63 0.01
CA ALA A 160 -3.47 -0.66 -1.40
C ALA A 160 -4.67 0.25 -1.71
N ASP A 161 -4.41 1.35 -2.38
CA ASP A 161 -5.43 2.31 -2.80
C ASP A 161 -5.82 2.05 -4.25
N GLU A 162 -7.00 1.44 -4.46
CA GLU A 162 -7.54 1.07 -5.77
C GLU A 162 -6.51 0.37 -6.68
N PRO A 163 -5.82 -0.69 -6.21
CA PRO A 163 -4.65 -1.25 -6.89
C PRO A 163 -4.94 -1.85 -8.27
N THR A 164 -6.21 -2.03 -8.60
CA THR A 164 -6.69 -2.69 -9.82
C THR A 164 -7.56 -1.79 -10.73
N ALA A 165 -7.75 -0.52 -10.37
CA ALA A 165 -8.77 0.34 -10.97
C ALA A 165 -8.66 0.51 -12.51
N SER A 166 -7.45 0.52 -13.06
CA SER A 166 -7.22 0.77 -14.50
C SER A 166 -6.72 -0.47 -15.24
N LEU A 167 -6.96 -1.67 -14.69
CA LEU A 167 -6.41 -2.91 -15.22
C LEU A 167 -7.52 -3.77 -15.90
N ASP A 168 -7.11 -4.55 -16.88
CA ASP A 168 -7.91 -5.65 -17.41
C ASP A 168 -8.07 -6.78 -16.37
N ASN A 169 -9.01 -7.68 -16.62
CA ASN A 169 -9.34 -8.75 -15.66
C ASN A 169 -8.16 -9.67 -15.33
N ASP A 170 -7.31 -10.00 -16.31
CA ASP A 170 -6.17 -10.89 -16.09
C ASP A 170 -5.12 -10.23 -15.18
N ASN A 171 -4.88 -8.94 -15.36
CA ASN A 171 -3.98 -8.18 -14.50
C ASN A 171 -4.59 -7.93 -13.10
N LYS A 172 -5.92 -7.72 -12.99
CA LYS A 172 -6.61 -7.63 -11.70
C LYS A 172 -6.40 -8.90 -10.87
N ILE A 173 -6.61 -10.08 -11.47
CA ILE A 173 -6.41 -11.38 -10.81
C ILE A 173 -4.97 -11.49 -10.33
N LYS A 174 -3.98 -11.22 -11.17
CA LYS A 174 -2.55 -11.29 -10.80
C LYS A 174 -2.21 -10.38 -9.61
N ILE A 175 -2.75 -9.16 -9.57
CA ILE A 175 -2.53 -8.26 -8.42
C ILE A 175 -3.17 -8.85 -7.16
N MET A 176 -4.39 -9.35 -7.25
CA MET A 176 -5.08 -9.96 -6.10
C MET A 176 -4.35 -11.19 -5.60
N ASP A 177 -3.86 -12.06 -6.50
CA ASP A 177 -3.07 -13.25 -6.13
C ASP A 177 -1.83 -12.87 -5.32
N ILE A 178 -1.13 -11.80 -5.70
CA ILE A 178 0.05 -11.33 -4.96
C ILE A 178 -0.34 -10.77 -3.58
N LEU A 179 -1.47 -10.05 -3.48
CA LEU A 179 -1.97 -9.53 -2.19
C LEU A 179 -2.39 -10.69 -1.26
N LEU A 180 -3.05 -11.71 -1.82
CA LEU A 180 -3.45 -12.92 -1.09
C LEU A 180 -2.25 -13.76 -0.66
N ASP A 181 -1.25 -13.90 -1.53
CA ASP A 181 0.01 -14.58 -1.19
C ASP A 181 0.72 -13.87 -0.02
N TYR A 182 0.87 -12.55 -0.09
CA TYR A 182 1.43 -11.75 1.01
C TYR A 182 0.63 -11.92 2.31
N HIS A 183 -0.71 -11.93 2.24
CA HIS A 183 -1.57 -12.17 3.39
C HIS A 183 -1.40 -13.59 3.96
N SER A 184 -1.37 -14.61 3.12
CA SER A 184 -1.20 -16.02 3.53
C SER A 184 0.11 -16.27 4.28
N HIS A 185 1.14 -15.46 4.00
CA HIS A 185 2.43 -15.47 4.69
C HIS A 185 2.44 -14.59 5.97
N GLY A 186 1.28 -14.21 6.47
CA GLY A 186 1.11 -13.48 7.74
C GLY A 186 1.17 -11.96 7.61
N GLY A 187 1.12 -11.42 6.40
CA GLY A 187 1.01 -9.98 6.15
C GLY A 187 -0.39 -9.45 6.48
N THR A 188 -0.47 -8.21 6.91
CA THR A 188 -1.74 -7.48 7.05
C THR A 188 -1.99 -6.66 5.80
N VAL A 189 -3.16 -6.78 5.17
CA VAL A 189 -3.53 -6.01 3.97
C VAL A 189 -4.69 -5.09 4.30
N ILE A 190 -4.59 -3.84 3.89
CA ILE A 190 -5.70 -2.87 3.95
C ILE A 190 -5.86 -2.33 2.53
N MET A 191 -6.94 -2.72 1.88
CA MET A 191 -7.23 -2.35 0.49
C MET A 191 -8.46 -1.47 0.43
N VAL A 192 -8.35 -0.39 -0.33
CA VAL A 192 -9.51 0.40 -0.78
C VAL A 192 -9.88 -0.09 -2.18
N THR A 193 -11.14 -0.41 -2.41
CA THR A 193 -11.64 -0.71 -3.75
C THR A 193 -13.14 -0.44 -3.88
N HIS A 194 -13.58 -0.14 -5.08
CA HIS A 194 -14.98 -0.10 -5.48
C HIS A 194 -15.40 -1.37 -6.26
N ASP A 195 -14.45 -2.23 -6.63
CA ASP A 195 -14.71 -3.48 -7.35
C ASP A 195 -15.02 -4.62 -6.36
N THR A 196 -16.31 -4.81 -6.08
CA THR A 196 -16.78 -5.83 -5.14
C THR A 196 -16.56 -7.25 -5.61
N ASN A 197 -16.32 -7.47 -6.92
CA ASN A 197 -16.05 -8.81 -7.46
C ASN A 197 -14.69 -9.37 -7.03
N LEU A 198 -13.79 -8.52 -6.53
CA LEU A 198 -12.49 -8.92 -6.02
C LEU A 198 -12.51 -9.36 -4.55
N ILE A 199 -13.65 -9.20 -3.87
CA ILE A 199 -13.78 -9.46 -2.43
C ILE A 199 -14.14 -10.92 -2.22
N THR A 200 -13.39 -11.62 -1.38
CA THR A 200 -13.61 -13.00 -0.97
C THR A 200 -14.13 -13.08 0.46
N ASN A 201 -14.68 -14.25 0.86
CA ASN A 201 -15.31 -14.42 2.19
C ASN A 201 -14.35 -14.27 3.38
N ASP A 202 -13.05 -14.40 3.15
CA ASP A 202 -12.01 -14.31 4.19
C ASP A 202 -11.58 -12.85 4.43
N MET A 203 -12.08 -11.91 3.62
CA MET A 203 -11.79 -10.49 3.75
C MET A 203 -12.83 -9.81 4.62
N ARG A 204 -12.36 -8.99 5.56
CA ARG A 204 -13.26 -8.18 6.38
C ARG A 204 -13.59 -6.88 5.66
N ILE A 205 -14.88 -6.67 5.39
CA ILE A 205 -15.37 -5.47 4.72
C ILE A 205 -15.70 -4.39 5.76
N ILE A 206 -15.28 -3.17 5.47
CA ILE A 206 -15.63 -1.96 6.21
C ILE A 206 -16.27 -0.99 5.22
N SER A 207 -17.52 -0.68 5.43
CA SER A 207 -18.22 0.36 4.66
C SER A 207 -17.89 1.73 5.25
N PHE A 208 -17.51 2.65 4.36
CA PHE A 208 -17.05 4.00 4.71
C PHE A 208 -17.97 5.07 4.13
#